data_b09654544b6b2bb3ad4dc59727b113fb
#
_entry.id   b09654544b6b2bb3ad4dc59727b113fb
#
_cell.length_a   1.000
_cell.length_b   1.000
_cell.length_c   1.000
_cell.angle_alpha   90.00
_cell.angle_beta   90.00
_cell.angle_gamma   90.00
#
_symmetry.space_group_name_H-M   'P 1'
#
loop_
_entity.id
_entity.type
_entity.pdbx_description
1 polymer ?
#
loop_
_entity_poly.entity_id
_entity_poly.type
_entity_poly.pdbx_seq_one_letter_code
_entity_poly.pdbx_strand_id
1 'polypeptide(L)'
;MGVELKEIVMDFPGTRALDGVTCDIQLDEVHGLIGENGAGKSTLMSILAGVQSPSTGALVLDGNPLQLKSSADALSHGIALVSQEGSLVPSLTGAQNILLGDEPGALGFLRTSALKQRASHLLAQWFPQVSIDLNVPVQMLDMADQKVIEIVRALRRDVRLVILDEPTATLQAREKEQLWNIIRSLPKKGVGVVLISHFLTEVKALSDRITVLRDGRKVATDYATNLEIADLVNLMLERGMAGNDSSRADTPSVDAPVLSVTDWRAGAVDVKQFSICPGEVVGLIGLTGAGHFGFARSLYAGTGYLAGKLDFSGTVVSKPSPRFMRSLGMAFIPDHRMENALTAEGTVRENLSIVHPEAGKSLGLLSPKKEANEAMRVIGELNVKASGLGQTIKTLSGGNKQKISLGKWLYGADDRYKVMIFIEPTEGVDVGAKQEIYGQIRRLAESGVAIIVASSDLLEIEQIAHRVVPFANGCPVPDIQSNDYSEARFIAAMTGEPT
;
A
#
# COMPACT_ATOMS: atom_id res chain seq x y z
N MET A 1 13.70 -0.04 -30.64
CA MET A 1 13.02 -1.37 -30.64
C MET A 1 12.04 -1.36 -29.46
N GLY A 2 10.81 -1.85 -29.66
CA GLY A 2 9.80 -1.72 -28.62
C GLY A 2 8.59 -2.61 -28.83
N VAL A 3 7.71 -2.59 -27.83
CA VAL A 3 6.37 -3.19 -27.89
C VAL A 3 5.36 -2.06 -28.00
N GLU A 4 4.51 -2.15 -29.01
CA GLU A 4 3.41 -1.20 -29.22
C GLU A 4 2.08 -1.91 -28.96
N LEU A 5 1.24 -1.29 -28.16
CA LEU A 5 -0.16 -1.67 -27.97
C LEU A 5 -1.00 -0.69 -28.78
N LYS A 6 -1.82 -1.18 -29.73
CA LYS A 6 -2.62 -0.34 -30.65
C LYS A 6 -4.09 -0.60 -30.43
N GLU A 7 -4.82 0.44 -29.98
CA GLU A 7 -6.28 0.44 -29.80
C GLU A 7 -6.78 -0.78 -29.01
N ILE A 8 -6.09 -1.12 -27.92
CA ILE A 8 -6.42 -2.29 -27.10
C ILE A 8 -7.75 -2.07 -26.38
N VAL A 9 -8.70 -2.94 -26.66
CA VAL A 9 -9.99 -3.01 -25.95
C VAL A 9 -10.09 -4.36 -25.24
N MET A 10 -10.61 -4.37 -24.02
CA MET A 10 -10.90 -5.58 -23.28
C MET A 10 -12.27 -5.48 -22.60
N ASP A 11 -13.18 -6.32 -23.03
CA ASP A 11 -14.54 -6.44 -22.50
C ASP A 11 -14.67 -7.69 -21.63
N PHE A 12 -15.15 -7.51 -20.40
CA PHE A 12 -15.60 -8.58 -19.52
C PHE A 12 -17.13 -8.54 -19.40
N PRO A 13 -17.79 -9.63 -18.97
CA PRO A 13 -19.23 -9.59 -18.71
C PRO A 13 -19.61 -8.45 -17.76
N GLY A 14 -20.29 -7.44 -18.30
CA GLY A 14 -20.76 -6.27 -17.53
C GLY A 14 -19.78 -5.12 -17.32
N THR A 15 -18.51 -5.22 -17.82
CA THR A 15 -17.52 -4.16 -17.61
C THR A 15 -16.51 -4.11 -18.75
N ARG A 16 -16.25 -2.92 -19.28
CA ARG A 16 -15.14 -2.67 -20.19
C ARG A 16 -13.91 -2.26 -19.38
N ALA A 17 -12.90 -3.13 -19.37
CA ALA A 17 -11.68 -2.91 -18.59
C ALA A 17 -10.62 -2.08 -19.31
N LEU A 18 -10.58 -2.14 -20.64
CA LEU A 18 -9.73 -1.30 -21.49
C LEU A 18 -10.55 -0.78 -22.68
N ASP A 19 -10.36 0.49 -23.03
CA ASP A 19 -11.14 1.17 -24.05
C ASP A 19 -10.21 1.97 -24.98
N GLY A 20 -9.65 1.28 -25.97
CA GLY A 20 -8.81 1.87 -27.02
C GLY A 20 -7.42 2.32 -26.54
N VAL A 21 -6.79 1.56 -25.64
CA VAL A 21 -5.46 1.93 -25.11
C VAL A 21 -4.39 1.77 -26.18
N THR A 22 -3.70 2.87 -26.49
CA THR A 22 -2.52 2.91 -27.36
C THR A 22 -1.31 3.40 -26.59
N CYS A 23 -0.27 2.55 -26.48
CA CYS A 23 0.93 2.82 -25.70
C CYS A 23 2.14 2.17 -26.38
N ASP A 24 3.30 2.82 -26.31
CA ASP A 24 4.59 2.30 -26.76
C ASP A 24 5.54 2.13 -25.56
N ILE A 25 6.23 1.00 -25.50
CA ILE A 25 7.18 0.63 -24.46
C ILE A 25 8.51 0.32 -25.13
N GLN A 26 9.56 1.04 -24.80
CA GLN A 26 10.89 0.80 -25.35
C GLN A 26 11.60 -0.33 -24.57
N LEU A 27 12.49 -1.05 -25.27
CA LEU A 27 13.21 -2.19 -24.67
C LEU A 27 14.51 -1.83 -23.94
N ASP A 28 14.80 -0.54 -23.82
CA ASP A 28 16.00 0.01 -23.19
C ASP A 28 15.66 1.05 -22.10
N GLU A 29 14.39 1.03 -21.63
CA GLU A 29 13.91 1.96 -20.60
C GLU A 29 13.22 1.21 -19.44
N VAL A 30 13.09 1.90 -18.31
CA VAL A 30 12.09 1.58 -17.28
C VAL A 30 10.84 2.39 -17.58
N HIS A 31 9.77 1.73 -17.95
CA HIS A 31 8.47 2.34 -18.25
C HIS A 31 7.52 2.18 -17.08
N GLY A 32 7.21 3.26 -16.39
CA GLY A 32 6.24 3.28 -15.29
C GLY A 32 4.80 3.20 -15.83
N LEU A 33 3.98 2.35 -15.25
CA LEU A 33 2.54 2.28 -15.54
C LEU A 33 1.75 2.53 -14.26
N ILE A 34 1.04 3.65 -14.20
CA ILE A 34 0.26 4.06 -13.02
C ILE A 34 -1.22 4.25 -13.38
N GLY A 35 -2.04 4.30 -12.36
CA GLY A 35 -3.49 4.50 -12.45
C GLY A 35 -4.17 4.00 -11.19
N GLU A 36 -5.43 4.37 -10.96
CA GLU A 36 -6.22 3.85 -9.84
C GLU A 36 -6.46 2.33 -9.93
N ASN A 37 -6.96 1.74 -8.84
CA ASN A 37 -7.44 0.37 -8.86
C ASN A 37 -8.68 0.28 -9.77
N GLY A 38 -8.64 -0.65 -10.72
CA GLY A 38 -9.65 -0.72 -11.76
C GLY A 38 -9.36 0.09 -13.03
N ALA A 39 -8.29 0.89 -13.07
CA ALA A 39 -7.89 1.65 -14.26
C ALA A 39 -7.45 0.78 -15.47
N GLY A 40 -7.36 -0.55 -15.30
CA GLY A 40 -7.01 -1.47 -16.37
C GLY A 40 -5.54 -1.91 -16.41
N LYS A 41 -4.68 -1.49 -15.46
CA LYS A 41 -3.23 -1.83 -15.43
C LYS A 41 -2.97 -3.33 -15.53
N SER A 42 -3.51 -4.10 -14.59
CA SER A 42 -3.32 -5.57 -14.54
C SER A 42 -3.91 -6.26 -15.77
N THR A 43 -5.00 -5.75 -16.33
CA THR A 43 -5.58 -6.25 -17.58
C THR A 43 -4.63 -6.01 -18.76
N LEU A 44 -4.08 -4.79 -18.87
CA LEU A 44 -3.13 -4.44 -19.92
C LEU A 44 -1.87 -5.30 -19.84
N MET A 45 -1.37 -5.55 -18.63
CA MET A 45 -0.20 -6.41 -18.39
C MET A 45 -0.50 -7.88 -18.66
N SER A 46 -1.70 -8.36 -18.33
CA SER A 46 -2.13 -9.72 -18.65
C SER A 46 -2.19 -9.96 -20.16
N ILE A 47 -2.60 -8.95 -20.93
CA ILE A 47 -2.57 -9.02 -22.40
C ILE A 47 -1.12 -9.04 -22.90
N LEU A 48 -0.25 -8.14 -22.39
CA LEU A 48 1.16 -8.07 -22.77
C LEU A 48 1.93 -9.33 -22.38
N ALA A 49 1.55 -9.99 -21.29
CA ALA A 49 2.13 -11.26 -20.84
C ALA A 49 1.49 -12.50 -21.49
N GLY A 50 0.56 -12.34 -22.44
CA GLY A 50 -0.12 -13.45 -23.11
C GLY A 50 -1.03 -14.29 -22.22
N VAL A 51 -1.41 -13.80 -21.05
CA VAL A 51 -2.37 -14.47 -20.13
C VAL A 51 -3.79 -14.33 -20.70
N GLN A 52 -4.08 -13.19 -21.34
CA GLN A 52 -5.36 -12.89 -21.96
C GLN A 52 -5.15 -12.32 -23.36
N SER A 53 -6.10 -12.58 -24.26
CA SER A 53 -6.13 -11.93 -25.57
C SER A 53 -7.06 -10.72 -25.52
N PRO A 54 -6.70 -9.58 -26.15
CA PRO A 54 -7.59 -8.44 -26.20
C PRO A 54 -8.87 -8.76 -27.00
N SER A 55 -9.98 -8.09 -26.67
CA SER A 55 -11.23 -8.21 -27.43
C SER A 55 -11.08 -7.61 -28.84
N THR A 56 -10.39 -6.48 -28.94
CA THR A 56 -9.95 -5.84 -30.19
C THR A 56 -8.64 -5.11 -29.99
N GLY A 57 -8.01 -4.72 -31.09
CA GLY A 57 -6.70 -4.08 -31.08
C GLY A 57 -5.57 -5.06 -31.45
N ALA A 58 -4.33 -4.58 -31.42
CA ALA A 58 -3.17 -5.37 -31.82
C ALA A 58 -1.95 -5.07 -30.94
N LEU A 59 -1.15 -6.12 -30.68
CA LEU A 59 0.21 -5.99 -30.18
C LEU A 59 1.18 -5.99 -31.35
N VAL A 60 2.22 -5.19 -31.28
CA VAL A 60 3.29 -5.11 -32.27
C VAL A 60 4.63 -5.17 -31.54
N LEU A 61 5.52 -6.08 -31.94
CA LEU A 61 6.89 -6.20 -31.44
C LEU A 61 7.86 -5.86 -32.56
N ASP A 62 8.65 -4.81 -32.39
CA ASP A 62 9.63 -4.32 -33.37
C ASP A 62 9.03 -4.11 -34.79
N GLY A 63 7.82 -3.57 -34.84
CA GLY A 63 7.10 -3.29 -36.09
C GLY A 63 6.35 -4.49 -36.68
N ASN A 64 6.48 -5.70 -36.09
CA ASN A 64 5.78 -6.89 -36.55
C ASN A 64 4.56 -7.21 -35.67
N PRO A 65 3.41 -7.56 -36.26
CA PRO A 65 2.24 -7.97 -35.50
C PRO A 65 2.56 -9.17 -34.59
N LEU A 66 2.16 -9.08 -33.33
CA LEU A 66 2.38 -10.10 -32.30
C LEU A 66 1.02 -10.63 -31.82
N GLN A 67 0.83 -11.96 -31.93
CA GLN A 67 -0.34 -12.63 -31.37
C GLN A 67 0.12 -13.61 -30.30
N LEU A 68 -0.22 -13.31 -29.05
CA LEU A 68 0.13 -14.14 -27.90
C LEU A 68 -1.02 -15.09 -27.57
N LYS A 69 -0.74 -16.38 -27.50
CA LYS A 69 -1.72 -17.44 -27.20
C LYS A 69 -1.62 -17.95 -25.75
N SER A 70 -0.50 -17.65 -25.08
CA SER A 70 -0.24 -18.08 -23.71
C SER A 70 0.97 -17.31 -23.14
N SER A 71 1.14 -17.37 -21.82
CA SER A 71 2.35 -16.82 -21.16
C SER A 71 3.64 -17.52 -21.61
N ALA A 72 3.56 -18.80 -21.98
CA ALA A 72 4.70 -19.52 -22.56
C ALA A 72 5.08 -18.96 -23.94
N ASP A 73 4.09 -18.57 -24.72
CA ASP A 73 4.28 -17.91 -26.02
C ASP A 73 4.88 -16.52 -25.85
N ALA A 74 4.37 -15.70 -24.90
CA ALA A 74 4.96 -14.41 -24.55
C ALA A 74 6.44 -14.55 -24.14
N LEU A 75 6.75 -15.53 -23.30
CA LEU A 75 8.11 -15.82 -22.89
C LEU A 75 9.02 -16.23 -24.06
N SER A 76 8.49 -16.96 -25.06
CA SER A 76 9.23 -17.33 -26.29
C SER A 76 9.58 -16.09 -27.15
N HIS A 77 8.78 -15.02 -27.03
CA HIS A 77 9.03 -13.73 -27.67
C HIS A 77 9.84 -12.76 -26.78
N GLY A 78 10.34 -13.25 -25.63
CA GLY A 78 11.17 -12.49 -24.71
C GLY A 78 10.39 -11.57 -23.77
N ILE A 79 9.09 -11.80 -23.52
CA ILE A 79 8.27 -11.04 -22.58
C ILE A 79 8.00 -11.89 -21.35
N ALA A 80 8.44 -11.44 -20.17
CA ALA A 80 8.24 -12.14 -18.90
C ALA A 80 7.44 -11.30 -17.91
N LEU A 81 6.61 -11.94 -17.09
CA LEU A 81 5.83 -11.31 -16.02
C LEU A 81 6.28 -11.83 -14.65
N VAL A 82 6.55 -10.89 -13.74
CA VAL A 82 6.69 -11.12 -12.31
C VAL A 82 5.46 -10.49 -11.64
N SER A 83 4.54 -11.33 -11.20
CA SER A 83 3.25 -10.92 -10.64
C SER A 83 3.36 -10.43 -9.20
N GLN A 84 2.34 -9.71 -8.75
CA GLN A 84 2.21 -9.21 -7.37
C GLN A 84 2.15 -10.38 -6.36
N GLU A 85 1.32 -11.39 -6.63
CA GLU A 85 1.28 -12.61 -5.82
C GLU A 85 2.49 -13.46 -6.14
N GLY A 86 3.25 -13.88 -5.11
CA GLY A 86 4.44 -14.68 -5.24
C GLY A 86 4.18 -15.98 -6.00
N SER A 87 4.97 -16.23 -7.03
CA SER A 87 4.83 -17.40 -7.92
C SER A 87 5.83 -18.52 -7.58
N LEU A 88 6.57 -18.40 -6.48
CA LEU A 88 7.52 -19.41 -6.02
C LEU A 88 6.81 -20.58 -5.32
N VAL A 89 7.37 -21.76 -5.45
CA VAL A 89 6.91 -22.94 -4.71
C VAL A 89 7.63 -22.96 -3.35
N PRO A 90 6.94 -22.74 -2.21
CA PRO A 90 7.58 -22.48 -0.92
C PRO A 90 8.51 -23.58 -0.42
N SER A 91 8.18 -24.84 -0.70
CA SER A 91 8.93 -26.03 -0.30
C SER A 91 10.14 -26.34 -1.17
N LEU A 92 10.26 -25.77 -2.36
CA LEU A 92 11.40 -25.95 -3.24
C LEU A 92 12.52 -24.97 -2.90
N THR A 93 13.76 -25.38 -3.16
CA THR A 93 14.95 -24.54 -2.98
C THR A 93 14.98 -23.39 -3.98
N GLY A 94 15.77 -22.33 -3.70
CA GLY A 94 15.97 -21.22 -4.62
C GLY A 94 16.43 -21.69 -6.01
N ALA A 95 17.37 -22.64 -6.06
CA ALA A 95 17.85 -23.21 -7.32
C ALA A 95 16.77 -23.97 -8.10
N GLN A 96 15.92 -24.73 -7.41
CA GLN A 96 14.79 -25.42 -8.02
C GLN A 96 13.73 -24.44 -8.54
N ASN A 97 13.42 -23.39 -7.79
CA ASN A 97 12.49 -22.36 -8.24
C ASN A 97 12.99 -21.61 -9.49
N ILE A 98 14.27 -21.23 -9.53
CA ILE A 98 14.86 -20.55 -10.71
C ILE A 98 14.72 -21.39 -11.97
N LEU A 99 14.98 -22.70 -11.87
CA LEU A 99 15.01 -23.59 -13.03
C LEU A 99 13.75 -24.44 -13.19
N LEU A 100 12.67 -24.12 -12.47
CA LEU A 100 11.40 -24.85 -12.52
C LEU A 100 10.86 -24.92 -13.97
N GLY A 101 10.68 -26.16 -14.49
CA GLY A 101 10.27 -26.41 -15.87
C GLY A 101 11.41 -26.27 -16.91
N ASP A 102 12.69 -26.15 -16.45
CA ASP A 102 13.89 -26.12 -17.30
C ASP A 102 15.06 -26.79 -16.57
N GLU A 103 14.72 -27.83 -15.79
CA GLU A 103 15.67 -28.55 -14.95
C GLU A 103 16.65 -29.36 -15.80
N PRO A 104 17.98 -29.28 -15.52
CA PRO A 104 18.95 -30.12 -16.19
C PRO A 104 18.81 -31.60 -15.78
N GLY A 105 18.48 -32.45 -16.72
CA GLY A 105 18.27 -33.89 -16.48
C GLY A 105 18.45 -34.72 -17.72
N ALA A 106 18.47 -36.04 -17.53
CA ALA A 106 18.46 -37.01 -18.62
C ALA A 106 17.69 -38.25 -18.17
N LEU A 107 16.90 -38.86 -19.08
CA LEU A 107 16.13 -40.09 -18.85
C LEU A 107 15.24 -40.04 -17.58
N GLY A 108 14.68 -38.85 -17.24
CA GLY A 108 13.83 -38.68 -16.07
C GLY A 108 14.58 -38.49 -14.74
N PHE A 109 15.92 -38.46 -14.75
CA PHE A 109 16.73 -38.19 -13.56
C PHE A 109 17.24 -36.75 -13.54
N LEU A 110 16.98 -36.05 -12.42
CA LEU A 110 17.44 -34.68 -12.16
C LEU A 110 18.95 -34.65 -11.83
N ARG A 111 19.72 -33.80 -12.50
CA ARG A 111 21.13 -33.58 -12.20
C ARG A 111 21.27 -32.41 -11.20
N THR A 112 21.15 -32.70 -9.89
CA THR A 112 21.12 -31.72 -8.83
C THR A 112 22.34 -30.76 -8.78
N SER A 113 23.55 -31.28 -9.06
CA SER A 113 24.77 -30.47 -9.13
C SER A 113 24.75 -29.47 -10.30
N ALA A 114 24.31 -29.93 -11.47
CA ALA A 114 24.17 -29.06 -12.65
C ALA A 114 23.07 -28.00 -12.46
N LEU A 115 21.98 -28.38 -11.79
CA LEU A 115 20.89 -27.45 -11.43
C LEU A 115 21.41 -26.33 -10.53
N LYS A 116 22.10 -26.67 -9.44
CA LYS A 116 22.70 -25.69 -8.52
C LYS A 116 23.70 -24.76 -9.22
N GLN A 117 24.61 -25.32 -10.01
CA GLN A 117 25.60 -24.57 -10.75
C GLN A 117 24.96 -23.60 -11.75
N ARG A 118 23.96 -24.05 -12.51
CA ARG A 118 23.25 -23.21 -13.49
C ARG A 118 22.47 -22.08 -12.79
N ALA A 119 21.78 -22.38 -11.67
CA ALA A 119 21.06 -21.37 -10.90
C ALA A 119 21.99 -20.33 -10.31
N SER A 120 23.12 -20.74 -9.70
CA SER A 120 24.13 -19.81 -9.18
C SER A 120 24.77 -18.96 -10.28
N HIS A 121 24.99 -19.55 -11.48
CA HIS A 121 25.50 -18.78 -12.62
C HIS A 121 24.50 -17.71 -13.07
N LEU A 122 23.21 -18.03 -13.18
CA LEU A 122 22.17 -17.08 -13.54
C LEU A 122 22.06 -15.94 -12.51
N LEU A 123 22.08 -16.27 -11.22
CA LEU A 123 22.08 -15.25 -10.17
C LEU A 123 23.28 -14.31 -10.29
N ALA A 124 24.49 -14.87 -10.41
CA ALA A 124 25.70 -14.07 -10.55
C ALA A 124 25.76 -13.26 -11.86
N GLN A 125 25.21 -13.76 -12.95
CA GLN A 125 25.12 -13.06 -14.23
C GLN A 125 24.25 -11.80 -14.13
N TRP A 126 23.09 -11.92 -13.49
CA TRP A 126 22.14 -10.82 -13.41
C TRP A 126 22.43 -9.89 -12.23
N PHE A 127 22.79 -10.46 -11.07
CA PHE A 127 22.94 -9.73 -9.81
C PHE A 127 24.21 -10.11 -9.07
N PRO A 128 25.39 -9.76 -9.60
CA PRO A 128 26.69 -10.20 -9.07
C PRO A 128 26.98 -9.73 -7.64
N GLN A 129 26.30 -8.68 -7.17
CA GLN A 129 26.44 -8.16 -5.81
C GLN A 129 25.48 -8.80 -4.80
N VAL A 130 24.57 -9.66 -5.25
CA VAL A 130 23.59 -10.33 -4.39
C VAL A 130 24.08 -11.73 -4.04
N SER A 131 24.04 -12.07 -2.75
CA SER A 131 24.42 -13.40 -2.24
C SER A 131 23.22 -14.04 -1.55
N ILE A 132 22.63 -15.07 -2.17
CA ILE A 132 21.50 -15.83 -1.66
C ILE A 132 21.90 -17.30 -1.54
N ASP A 133 21.58 -17.96 -0.43
CA ASP A 133 21.73 -19.41 -0.33
C ASP A 133 20.61 -20.12 -1.13
N LEU A 134 20.90 -20.45 -2.37
CA LEU A 134 19.99 -21.13 -3.28
C LEU A 134 19.71 -22.61 -2.90
N ASN A 135 20.30 -23.13 -1.80
CA ASN A 135 20.11 -24.52 -1.38
C ASN A 135 18.98 -24.70 -0.37
N VAL A 136 18.51 -23.63 0.25
CA VAL A 136 17.41 -23.67 1.22
C VAL A 136 16.05 -23.50 0.54
N PRO A 137 14.97 -24.05 1.11
CA PRO A 137 13.60 -23.78 0.67
C PRO A 137 13.31 -22.28 0.68
N VAL A 138 12.64 -21.76 -0.36
CA VAL A 138 12.43 -20.30 -0.49
C VAL A 138 11.59 -19.71 0.66
N GLN A 139 10.72 -20.48 1.31
CA GLN A 139 9.99 -20.05 2.49
C GLN A 139 10.89 -19.68 3.70
N MET A 140 12.17 -20.07 3.69
CA MET A 140 13.17 -19.76 4.73
C MET A 140 13.99 -18.52 4.39
N LEU A 141 13.84 -17.97 3.19
CA LEU A 141 14.49 -16.75 2.74
C LEU A 141 13.63 -15.54 3.08
N ASP A 142 14.27 -14.39 3.20
CA ASP A 142 13.54 -13.13 3.33
C ASP A 142 12.78 -12.76 2.04
N MET A 143 11.88 -11.79 2.12
CA MET A 143 11.01 -11.41 1.01
C MET A 143 11.80 -10.81 -0.16
N ALA A 144 12.90 -10.10 0.12
CA ALA A 144 13.75 -9.52 -0.92
C ALA A 144 14.46 -10.61 -1.72
N ASP A 145 15.04 -11.59 -1.05
CA ASP A 145 15.70 -12.73 -1.68
C ASP A 145 14.71 -13.56 -2.52
N GLN A 146 13.48 -13.76 -2.00
CA GLN A 146 12.41 -14.41 -2.76
C GLN A 146 12.08 -13.62 -4.04
N LYS A 147 11.96 -12.29 -3.95
CA LYS A 147 11.68 -11.44 -5.12
C LYS A 147 12.83 -11.47 -6.13
N VAL A 148 14.08 -11.46 -5.68
CA VAL A 148 15.26 -11.64 -6.55
C VAL A 148 15.19 -12.99 -7.29
N ILE A 149 14.85 -14.08 -6.60
CA ILE A 149 14.70 -15.41 -7.21
C ILE A 149 13.60 -15.41 -8.28
N GLU A 150 12.48 -14.72 -8.04
CA GLU A 150 11.41 -14.55 -9.05
C GLU A 150 11.91 -13.84 -10.30
N ILE A 151 12.66 -12.75 -10.12
CA ILE A 151 13.22 -11.97 -11.24
C ILE A 151 14.26 -12.81 -11.99
N VAL A 152 15.18 -13.50 -11.30
CA VAL A 152 16.17 -14.38 -11.93
C VAL A 152 15.46 -15.50 -12.71
N ARG A 153 14.38 -16.09 -12.17
CA ARG A 153 13.56 -17.06 -12.86
C ARG A 153 12.93 -16.50 -14.13
N ALA A 154 12.43 -15.26 -14.08
CA ALA A 154 11.90 -14.59 -15.25
C ALA A 154 12.98 -14.37 -16.31
N LEU A 155 14.19 -13.94 -15.88
CA LEU A 155 15.32 -13.63 -16.75
C LEU A 155 16.19 -14.83 -17.18
N ARG A 156 15.81 -16.05 -16.83
CA ARG A 156 16.57 -17.27 -17.15
C ARG A 156 16.67 -17.61 -18.64
N ARG A 157 15.82 -17.04 -19.46
CA ARG A 157 15.78 -17.15 -20.92
C ARG A 157 16.14 -15.79 -21.54
N ASP A 158 16.18 -15.72 -22.84
CA ASP A 158 16.45 -14.49 -23.59
C ASP A 158 15.27 -13.52 -23.49
N VAL A 159 15.12 -12.90 -22.31
CA VAL A 159 14.07 -11.91 -22.02
C VAL A 159 14.52 -10.55 -22.50
N ARG A 160 13.61 -9.85 -23.19
CA ARG A 160 13.79 -8.50 -23.73
C ARG A 160 12.93 -7.46 -22.98
N LEU A 161 11.83 -7.90 -22.38
CA LEU A 161 10.93 -7.07 -21.60
C LEU A 161 10.50 -7.85 -20.35
N VAL A 162 10.70 -7.27 -19.17
CA VAL A 162 10.17 -7.81 -17.92
C VAL A 162 9.10 -6.87 -17.36
N ILE A 163 7.97 -7.45 -16.98
CA ILE A 163 6.86 -6.75 -16.32
C ILE A 163 6.96 -7.04 -14.84
N LEU A 164 7.07 -6.02 -14.02
CA LEU A 164 7.16 -6.09 -12.56
C LEU A 164 5.90 -5.47 -11.97
N ASP A 165 5.02 -6.30 -11.40
CA ASP A 165 3.77 -5.85 -10.78
C ASP A 165 3.95 -5.76 -9.26
N GLU A 166 3.97 -4.52 -8.75
CA GLU A 166 4.18 -4.16 -7.34
C GLU A 166 5.36 -4.88 -6.66
N PRO A 167 6.57 -4.84 -7.24
CA PRO A 167 7.67 -5.68 -6.79
C PRO A 167 8.21 -5.34 -5.40
N THR A 168 7.86 -4.17 -4.85
CA THR A 168 8.41 -3.63 -3.60
C THR A 168 7.38 -3.52 -2.47
N ALA A 169 6.12 -3.91 -2.70
CA ALA A 169 5.01 -3.67 -1.78
C ALA A 169 5.23 -4.26 -0.37
N THR A 170 5.95 -5.39 -0.26
CA THR A 170 6.20 -6.10 1.00
C THR A 170 7.63 -5.91 1.54
N LEU A 171 8.46 -5.09 0.87
CA LEU A 171 9.88 -4.94 1.18
C LEU A 171 10.15 -3.79 2.16
N GLN A 172 11.14 -3.97 3.05
CA GLN A 172 11.65 -2.92 3.92
C GLN A 172 12.53 -1.93 3.14
N ALA A 173 12.82 -0.76 3.72
CA ALA A 173 13.55 0.33 3.03
C ALA A 173 14.88 -0.11 2.40
N ARG A 174 15.71 -0.87 3.14
CA ARG A 174 17.00 -1.38 2.63
C ARG A 174 16.82 -2.36 1.47
N GLU A 175 15.84 -3.23 1.56
CA GLU A 175 15.51 -4.22 0.53
C GLU A 175 14.97 -3.53 -0.73
N LYS A 176 14.13 -2.50 -0.57
CA LYS A 176 13.64 -1.67 -1.68
C LYS A 176 14.80 -1.05 -2.44
N GLU A 177 15.76 -0.44 -1.76
CA GLU A 177 16.92 0.19 -2.39
C GLU A 177 17.77 -0.83 -3.20
N GLN A 178 17.97 -2.02 -2.65
CA GLN A 178 18.64 -3.10 -3.38
C GLN A 178 17.89 -3.48 -4.66
N LEU A 179 16.58 -3.67 -4.59
CA LEU A 179 15.76 -4.00 -5.74
C LEU A 179 15.72 -2.85 -6.77
N TRP A 180 15.68 -1.60 -6.33
CA TRP A 180 15.75 -0.43 -7.20
C TRP A 180 17.04 -0.41 -8.03
N ASN A 181 18.19 -0.71 -7.41
CA ASN A 181 19.46 -0.79 -8.10
C ASN A 181 19.46 -1.92 -9.15
N ILE A 182 18.80 -3.04 -8.85
CA ILE A 182 18.59 -4.14 -9.78
C ILE A 182 17.74 -3.68 -10.98
N ILE A 183 16.57 -3.09 -10.73
CA ILE A 183 15.67 -2.60 -11.78
C ILE A 183 16.39 -1.61 -12.71
N ARG A 184 17.11 -0.63 -12.16
CA ARG A 184 17.91 0.35 -12.95
C ARG A 184 19.04 -0.30 -13.75
N SER A 185 19.49 -1.48 -13.39
CA SER A 185 20.53 -2.19 -14.12
C SER A 185 20.04 -2.95 -15.34
N LEU A 186 18.76 -3.33 -15.41
CA LEU A 186 18.20 -4.17 -16.47
C LEU A 186 18.24 -3.49 -17.84
N PRO A 187 17.82 -2.22 -18.03
CA PRO A 187 17.92 -1.55 -19.32
C PRO A 187 19.36 -1.47 -19.85
N LYS A 188 20.34 -1.28 -18.97
CA LYS A 188 21.77 -1.28 -19.34
C LYS A 188 22.26 -2.63 -19.85
N LYS A 189 21.52 -3.70 -19.58
CA LYS A 189 21.78 -5.07 -20.05
C LYS A 189 20.87 -5.44 -21.24
N GLY A 190 20.14 -4.47 -21.81
CA GLY A 190 19.27 -4.67 -22.96
C GLY A 190 17.90 -5.29 -22.63
N VAL A 191 17.46 -5.18 -21.38
CA VAL A 191 16.12 -5.67 -20.94
C VAL A 191 15.27 -4.48 -20.53
N GLY A 192 14.23 -4.17 -21.28
CA GLY A 192 13.21 -3.18 -20.90
C GLY A 192 12.42 -3.64 -19.68
N VAL A 193 11.94 -2.68 -18.90
CA VAL A 193 11.16 -2.94 -17.69
C VAL A 193 9.83 -2.20 -17.76
N VAL A 194 8.72 -2.88 -17.50
CA VAL A 194 7.46 -2.23 -17.14
C VAL A 194 7.31 -2.33 -15.63
N LEU A 195 7.28 -1.18 -14.98
CA LEU A 195 7.13 -1.08 -13.53
C LEU A 195 5.72 -0.61 -13.17
N ILE A 196 4.98 -1.46 -12.47
CA ILE A 196 3.69 -1.09 -11.87
C ILE A 196 3.91 -0.94 -10.37
N SER A 197 3.57 0.23 -9.84
CA SER A 197 3.57 0.47 -8.40
C SER A 197 2.48 1.49 -8.05
N HIS A 198 1.94 1.38 -6.86
CA HIS A 198 1.04 2.39 -6.28
C HIS A 198 1.82 3.46 -5.49
N PHE A 199 3.13 3.28 -5.29
CA PHE A 199 4.01 4.27 -4.69
C PHE A 199 4.54 5.21 -5.78
N LEU A 200 3.93 6.40 -5.93
CA LEU A 200 4.28 7.36 -7.00
C LEU A 200 5.72 7.86 -6.90
N THR A 201 6.26 8.01 -5.69
CA THR A 201 7.67 8.35 -5.45
C THR A 201 8.62 7.34 -6.06
N GLU A 202 8.29 6.04 -5.91
CA GLU A 202 9.07 4.94 -6.47
C GLU A 202 9.03 4.95 -8.00
N VAL A 203 7.82 5.08 -8.58
CA VAL A 203 7.66 5.15 -10.04
C VAL A 203 8.43 6.33 -10.62
N LYS A 204 8.30 7.52 -10.02
CA LYS A 204 9.04 8.71 -10.44
C LYS A 204 10.56 8.53 -10.35
N ALA A 205 11.04 7.88 -9.29
CA ALA A 205 12.48 7.68 -9.05
C ALA A 205 13.11 6.64 -9.98
N LEU A 206 12.35 5.64 -10.41
CA LEU A 206 12.87 4.49 -11.18
C LEU A 206 12.61 4.59 -12.68
N SER A 207 11.53 5.24 -13.10
CA SER A 207 11.08 5.23 -14.49
C SER A 207 11.74 6.33 -15.32
N ASP A 208 12.00 6.01 -16.58
CA ASP A 208 12.39 6.98 -17.60
C ASP A 208 11.16 7.68 -18.19
N ARG A 209 10.11 6.91 -18.49
CA ARG A 209 8.80 7.38 -18.96
C ARG A 209 7.68 6.79 -18.10
N ILE A 210 6.58 7.53 -17.97
CA ILE A 210 5.42 7.11 -17.20
C ILE A 210 4.17 7.23 -18.07
N THR A 211 3.38 6.15 -18.14
CA THR A 211 2.04 6.14 -18.72
C THR A 211 1.01 6.10 -17.61
N VAL A 212 0.04 6.99 -17.69
CA VAL A 212 -1.10 7.08 -16.78
C VAL A 212 -2.34 6.47 -17.43
N LEU A 213 -2.93 5.48 -16.76
CA LEU A 213 -4.23 4.92 -17.13
C LEU A 213 -5.31 5.41 -16.17
N ARG A 214 -6.50 5.69 -16.72
CA ARG A 214 -7.70 6.02 -15.96
C ARG A 214 -8.93 5.50 -16.70
N ASP A 215 -9.83 4.80 -15.99
CA ASP A 215 -11.08 4.24 -16.52
C ASP A 215 -10.90 3.45 -17.83
N GLY A 216 -9.85 2.63 -17.88
CA GLY A 216 -9.53 1.80 -19.03
C GLY A 216 -8.92 2.55 -20.23
N ARG A 217 -8.59 3.84 -20.12
CA ARG A 217 -8.00 4.67 -21.16
C ARG A 217 -6.64 5.21 -20.78
N LYS A 218 -5.79 5.44 -21.77
CA LYS A 218 -4.54 6.18 -21.56
C LYS A 218 -4.85 7.68 -21.47
N VAL A 219 -4.46 8.30 -20.35
CA VAL A 219 -4.59 9.75 -20.13
C VAL A 219 -3.36 10.49 -20.65
N ALA A 220 -2.17 10.02 -20.31
CA ALA A 220 -0.92 10.66 -20.69
C ALA A 220 0.23 9.64 -20.75
N THR A 221 1.28 9.99 -21.50
CA THR A 221 2.60 9.37 -21.42
C THR A 221 3.63 10.49 -21.51
N ASP A 222 4.54 10.60 -20.55
CA ASP A 222 5.60 11.61 -20.54
C ASP A 222 6.86 11.07 -19.85
N TYR A 223 7.98 11.81 -19.99
CA TYR A 223 9.21 11.53 -19.25
C TYR A 223 9.00 11.78 -17.75
N ALA A 224 9.50 10.90 -16.90
CA ALA A 224 9.38 11.03 -15.45
C ALA A 224 9.97 12.34 -14.92
N THR A 225 10.99 12.88 -15.60
CA THR A 225 11.60 14.18 -15.27
C THR A 225 10.70 15.38 -15.47
N ASN A 226 9.67 15.27 -16.34
CA ASN A 226 8.74 16.34 -16.65
C ASN A 226 7.52 16.37 -15.71
N LEU A 227 7.33 15.32 -14.91
CA LEU A 227 6.13 15.11 -14.09
C LEU A 227 6.49 15.25 -12.62
N GLU A 228 5.80 16.08 -11.88
CA GLU A 228 5.82 16.10 -10.43
C GLU A 228 4.78 15.11 -9.87
N ILE A 229 4.94 14.72 -8.59
CA ILE A 229 4.00 13.77 -7.95
C ILE A 229 2.57 14.34 -7.98
N ALA A 230 2.43 15.65 -7.80
CA ALA A 230 1.13 16.32 -7.89
C ALA A 230 0.50 16.20 -9.29
N ASP A 231 1.30 16.26 -10.36
CA ASP A 231 0.81 16.08 -11.74
C ASP A 231 0.33 14.65 -11.95
N LEU A 232 1.08 13.66 -11.46
CA LEU A 232 0.68 12.24 -11.53
C LEU A 232 -0.64 11.98 -10.81
N VAL A 233 -0.81 12.54 -9.61
CA VAL A 233 -2.07 12.45 -8.84
C VAL A 233 -3.23 13.11 -9.62
N ASN A 234 -3.04 14.30 -10.18
CA ASN A 234 -4.06 15.00 -10.94
C ASN A 234 -4.47 14.22 -12.21
N LEU A 235 -3.50 13.66 -12.94
CA LEU A 235 -3.75 12.84 -14.11
C LEU A 235 -4.54 11.56 -13.78
N MET A 236 -4.29 10.97 -12.61
CA MET A 236 -5.00 9.78 -12.14
C MET A 236 -6.44 10.08 -11.72
N LEU A 237 -6.73 11.24 -11.11
CA LEU A 237 -7.99 11.53 -10.39
C LEU A 237 -9.05 12.33 -11.18
N GLU A 238 -8.87 12.67 -12.44
CA GLU A 238 -9.82 13.54 -13.19
C GLU A 238 -10.09 14.92 -12.55
N ARG A 239 -9.28 15.35 -11.60
CA ARG A 239 -9.41 16.69 -11.04
C ARG A 239 -8.82 17.66 -12.06
N GLY A 240 -9.72 18.30 -12.84
CA GLY A 240 -9.36 19.52 -13.54
C GLY A 240 -8.71 20.45 -12.53
N MET A 241 -7.83 21.34 -12.96
CA MET A 241 -7.08 22.35 -12.17
C MET A 241 -7.97 23.22 -11.24
N ALA A 242 -8.86 22.60 -10.51
CA ALA A 242 -9.59 23.19 -9.41
C ALA A 242 -8.66 23.09 -8.22
N GLY A 243 -7.90 24.16 -8.04
CA GLY A 243 -7.18 24.62 -6.87
C GLY A 243 -6.65 23.53 -5.93
N ASN A 244 -5.39 23.61 -5.64
CA ASN A 244 -4.87 23.20 -4.33
C ASN A 244 -5.75 23.86 -3.25
N ASP A 245 -6.90 23.25 -2.94
CA ASP A 245 -7.53 23.39 -1.64
C ASP A 245 -6.74 22.45 -0.67
N SER A 246 -5.44 22.69 -0.63
CA SER A 246 -4.64 22.44 0.55
C SER A 246 -4.93 23.58 1.55
N SER A 247 -6.20 23.83 1.85
CA SER A 247 -6.54 24.43 3.12
C SER A 247 -6.21 23.38 4.18
N ARG A 248 -4.92 23.33 4.55
CA ARG A 248 -4.54 22.77 5.84
C ARG A 248 -5.47 23.48 6.82
N ALA A 249 -6.27 22.69 7.54
CA ALA A 249 -7.09 23.27 8.60
C ALA A 249 -6.18 24.13 9.48
N ASP A 250 -6.61 25.34 9.78
CA ASP A 250 -5.87 26.23 10.69
C ASP A 250 -5.55 25.44 11.95
N THR A 251 -4.33 25.63 12.48
CA THR A 251 -3.91 24.98 13.73
C THR A 251 -5.00 25.22 14.77
N PRO A 252 -5.57 24.18 15.38
CA PRO A 252 -6.67 24.34 16.33
C PRO A 252 -6.29 25.34 17.42
N SER A 253 -7.27 26.10 17.92
CA SER A 253 -7.11 27.02 19.03
C SER A 253 -6.44 26.32 20.22
N VAL A 254 -5.69 27.09 21.03
CA VAL A 254 -4.94 26.61 22.21
C VAL A 254 -5.92 26.21 23.32
N ASP A 255 -6.65 25.12 23.11
CA ASP A 255 -7.50 24.49 24.12
C ASP A 255 -6.68 23.54 25.00
N ALA A 256 -7.20 23.20 26.17
CA ALA A 256 -6.58 22.21 27.03
C ALA A 256 -6.50 20.85 26.31
N PRO A 257 -5.37 20.11 26.41
CA PRO A 257 -5.22 18.84 25.70
C PRO A 257 -6.28 17.84 26.12
N VAL A 258 -6.83 17.12 25.15
CA VAL A 258 -7.82 16.05 25.38
C VAL A 258 -7.14 14.75 25.83
N LEU A 259 -5.89 14.56 25.43
CA LEU A 259 -5.04 13.45 25.87
C LEU A 259 -3.63 13.97 26.13
N SER A 260 -3.05 13.57 27.25
CA SER A 260 -1.64 13.79 27.55
C SER A 260 -1.01 12.58 28.21
N VAL A 261 0.28 12.37 27.97
CA VAL A 261 1.08 11.35 28.65
C VAL A 261 2.32 11.93 29.27
N THR A 262 2.75 11.36 30.38
CA THR A 262 3.95 11.77 31.12
C THR A 262 4.73 10.53 31.52
N ASP A 263 6.05 10.53 31.27
CA ASP A 263 6.99 9.44 31.57
C ASP A 263 6.51 8.06 31.08
N TRP A 264 5.94 8.05 29.86
CA TRP A 264 5.31 6.86 29.29
C TRP A 264 6.35 5.88 28.75
N ARG A 265 6.34 4.66 29.28
CA ARG A 265 7.21 3.58 28.81
C ARG A 265 6.40 2.36 28.42
N ALA A 266 6.63 1.86 27.20
CA ALA A 266 5.95 0.68 26.65
C ALA A 266 6.88 -0.10 25.70
N GLY A 267 7.32 -1.30 26.11
CA GLY A 267 8.34 -2.04 25.36
C GLY A 267 9.63 -1.24 25.22
N ALA A 268 10.04 -0.97 23.98
CA ALA A 268 11.20 -0.14 23.65
C ALA A 268 10.90 1.37 23.60
N VAL A 269 9.66 1.79 23.85
CA VAL A 269 9.23 3.20 23.77
C VAL A 269 9.45 3.91 25.10
N ASP A 270 10.05 5.11 25.07
CA ASP A 270 10.20 6.03 26.21
C ASP A 270 9.80 7.45 25.79
N VAL A 271 8.58 7.87 26.15
CA VAL A 271 8.01 9.17 25.83
C VAL A 271 7.88 9.98 27.11
N LYS A 272 8.70 11.02 27.25
CA LYS A 272 8.70 11.88 28.45
C LYS A 272 7.42 12.71 28.54
N GLN A 273 7.00 13.29 27.43
CA GLN A 273 5.80 14.07 27.34
C GLN A 273 5.22 14.02 25.92
N PHE A 274 3.90 13.86 25.82
CA PHE A 274 3.15 14.01 24.59
C PHE A 274 1.76 14.51 24.94
N SER A 275 1.19 15.37 24.11
CA SER A 275 -0.18 15.84 24.28
C SER A 275 -0.82 16.08 22.92
N ILE A 276 -2.15 16.05 22.88
CA ILE A 276 -2.93 16.37 21.69
C ILE A 276 -4.20 17.11 22.09
N CYS A 277 -4.54 18.16 21.32
CA CYS A 277 -5.69 19.01 21.53
C CYS A 277 -6.91 18.57 20.69
N PRO A 278 -8.15 18.96 21.09
CA PRO A 278 -9.33 18.70 20.26
C PRO A 278 -9.15 19.29 18.85
N GLY A 279 -9.55 18.51 17.83
CA GLY A 279 -9.44 18.91 16.43
C GLY A 279 -8.03 18.85 15.84
N GLU A 280 -7.02 18.53 16.64
CA GLU A 280 -5.65 18.41 16.17
C GLU A 280 -5.41 17.06 15.49
N VAL A 281 -4.67 17.06 14.36
CA VAL A 281 -4.14 15.86 13.71
C VAL A 281 -2.63 15.80 13.93
N VAL A 282 -2.15 14.81 14.67
CA VAL A 282 -0.73 14.58 14.95
C VAL A 282 -0.23 13.37 14.16
N GLY A 283 0.76 13.60 13.30
CA GLY A 283 1.47 12.54 12.58
C GLY A 283 2.58 11.94 13.45
N LEU A 284 2.64 10.62 13.53
CA LEU A 284 3.76 9.89 14.13
C LEU A 284 4.52 9.18 13.00
N ILE A 285 5.81 9.49 12.87
CA ILE A 285 6.69 8.89 11.86
C ILE A 285 7.93 8.27 12.51
N GLY A 286 8.57 7.35 11.80
CA GLY A 286 9.82 6.74 12.26
C GLY A 286 10.27 5.62 11.35
N LEU A 287 11.55 5.27 11.39
CA LEU A 287 12.05 4.10 10.70
C LEU A 287 11.45 2.82 11.30
N THR A 288 11.54 1.71 10.56
CA THR A 288 11.10 0.40 11.06
C THR A 288 11.75 0.09 12.40
N GLY A 289 10.93 -0.18 13.42
CA GLY A 289 11.41 -0.42 14.78
C GLY A 289 11.65 0.84 15.63
N ALA A 290 11.48 2.05 15.09
CA ALA A 290 11.67 3.31 15.83
C ALA A 290 10.66 3.53 17.00
N GLY A 291 9.57 2.77 17.07
CA GLY A 291 8.66 2.78 18.21
C GLY A 291 7.35 3.55 18.04
N HIS A 292 7.17 4.35 17.00
CA HIS A 292 5.96 5.17 16.76
C HIS A 292 4.67 4.34 16.71
N PHE A 293 4.66 3.20 16.01
CA PHE A 293 3.52 2.26 16.02
C PHE A 293 3.27 1.65 17.39
N GLY A 294 4.37 1.28 18.10
CA GLY A 294 4.30 0.75 19.46
C GLY A 294 3.71 1.75 20.44
N PHE A 295 4.10 3.01 20.33
CA PHE A 295 3.53 4.12 21.10
C PHE A 295 2.02 4.24 20.85
N ALA A 296 1.61 4.37 19.60
CA ALA A 296 0.19 4.49 19.23
C ALA A 296 -0.66 3.31 19.75
N ARG A 297 -0.18 2.07 19.59
CA ARG A 297 -0.87 0.88 20.13
C ARG A 297 -0.93 0.87 21.64
N SER A 298 0.12 1.33 22.33
CA SER A 298 0.19 1.32 23.79
C SER A 298 -0.81 2.27 24.43
N LEU A 299 -1.14 3.38 23.79
CA LEU A 299 -2.14 4.35 24.27
C LEU A 299 -3.55 3.76 24.33
N TYR A 300 -3.91 2.87 23.41
CA TYR A 300 -5.24 2.25 23.37
C TYR A 300 -5.28 0.90 24.07
N ALA A 301 -4.37 0.00 23.72
CA ALA A 301 -4.40 -1.39 24.15
C ALA A 301 -3.53 -1.68 25.40
N GLY A 302 -2.69 -0.72 25.82
CA GLY A 302 -1.71 -0.95 26.87
C GLY A 302 -0.64 -1.95 26.47
N THR A 303 -0.43 -2.18 25.18
CA THR A 303 0.55 -3.14 24.68
C THR A 303 1.95 -2.75 25.14
N GLY A 304 2.61 -3.67 25.84
CA GLY A 304 3.97 -3.46 26.36
C GLY A 304 4.08 -2.40 27.45
N TYR A 305 2.97 -1.89 28.01
CA TYR A 305 2.97 -0.86 29.05
C TYR A 305 3.83 -1.30 30.26
N LEU A 306 4.74 -0.43 30.65
CA LEU A 306 5.66 -0.63 31.79
C LEU A 306 5.45 0.44 32.87
N ALA A 307 5.31 1.70 32.51
CA ALA A 307 5.18 2.83 33.45
C ALA A 307 4.64 4.08 32.75
N GLY A 308 4.30 5.09 33.51
CA GLY A 308 3.85 6.41 33.07
C GLY A 308 2.40 6.69 33.44
N LYS A 309 1.95 7.90 33.09
CA LYS A 309 0.57 8.34 33.29
C LYS A 309 -0.02 8.79 31.96
N LEU A 310 -1.26 8.43 31.72
CA LEU A 310 -2.09 8.94 30.63
C LEU A 310 -3.25 9.70 31.27
N ASP A 311 -3.42 10.95 30.92
CA ASP A 311 -4.61 11.73 31.24
C ASP A 311 -5.49 11.82 30.01
N PHE A 312 -6.74 11.41 30.16
CA PHE A 312 -7.75 11.49 29.10
C PHE A 312 -8.91 12.37 29.58
N SER A 313 -8.93 13.62 29.15
CA SER A 313 -9.95 14.63 29.55
C SER A 313 -10.14 14.68 31.07
N GLY A 314 -9.05 14.73 31.85
CA GLY A 314 -9.08 14.77 33.32
C GLY A 314 -9.21 13.41 34.01
N THR A 315 -9.29 12.31 33.24
CA THR A 315 -9.29 10.95 33.79
C THR A 315 -7.90 10.32 33.69
N VAL A 316 -7.26 10.08 34.81
CA VAL A 316 -5.93 9.44 34.86
C VAL A 316 -6.06 7.95 34.66
N VAL A 317 -5.38 7.43 33.63
CA VAL A 317 -5.35 6.00 33.26
C VAL A 317 -3.95 5.47 33.50
N SER A 318 -3.83 4.55 34.45
CA SER A 318 -2.54 3.93 34.78
C SER A 318 -2.19 2.75 33.86
N LYS A 319 -3.18 2.04 33.35
CA LYS A 319 -3.01 0.92 32.44
C LYS A 319 -4.16 0.90 31.43
N PRO A 320 -3.95 1.34 30.19
CA PRO A 320 -4.97 1.30 29.17
C PRO A 320 -5.43 -0.13 28.86
N SER A 321 -6.69 -0.24 28.48
CA SER A 321 -7.24 -1.44 27.87
C SER A 321 -8.29 -1.08 26.84
N PRO A 322 -8.48 -1.84 25.77
CA PRO A 322 -9.41 -1.49 24.68
C PRO A 322 -10.83 -1.17 25.18
N ARG A 323 -11.33 -1.98 26.10
CA ARG A 323 -12.67 -1.80 26.68
C ARG A 323 -12.78 -0.47 27.43
N PHE A 324 -11.78 -0.15 28.24
CA PHE A 324 -11.79 1.06 29.06
C PHE A 324 -11.57 2.32 28.21
N MET A 325 -10.57 2.30 27.31
CA MET A 325 -10.30 3.44 26.42
C MET A 325 -11.48 3.76 25.50
N ARG A 326 -12.15 2.72 24.95
CA ARG A 326 -13.40 2.89 24.20
C ARG A 326 -14.48 3.56 25.05
N SER A 327 -14.64 3.19 26.31
CA SER A 327 -15.66 3.78 27.20
C SER A 327 -15.36 5.25 27.55
N LEU A 328 -14.10 5.68 27.47
CA LEU A 328 -13.71 7.08 27.62
C LEU A 328 -13.89 7.90 26.33
N GLY A 329 -14.13 7.26 25.18
CA GLY A 329 -14.28 7.92 23.89
C GLY A 329 -13.03 7.90 23.02
N MET A 330 -12.21 6.84 23.12
CA MET A 330 -11.10 6.61 22.21
C MET A 330 -11.43 5.50 21.22
N ALA A 331 -11.16 5.74 19.93
CA ALA A 331 -11.24 4.74 18.85
C ALA A 331 -9.84 4.35 18.35
N PHE A 332 -9.73 3.15 17.79
CA PHE A 332 -8.46 2.62 17.29
C PHE A 332 -8.66 1.87 15.98
N ILE A 333 -8.07 2.38 14.92
CA ILE A 333 -8.08 1.81 13.58
C ILE A 333 -6.70 1.23 13.31
N PRO A 334 -6.52 -0.12 13.42
CA PRO A 334 -5.22 -0.77 13.26
C PRO A 334 -4.80 -0.90 11.80
N ASP A 335 -3.52 -1.15 11.60
CA ASP A 335 -2.92 -1.71 10.39
C ASP A 335 -3.39 -3.15 10.12
N HIS A 336 -2.98 -3.70 8.97
CA HIS A 336 -3.33 -5.08 8.57
C HIS A 336 -4.81 -5.39 8.81
N ARG A 337 -5.69 -4.54 8.25
CA ARG A 337 -7.14 -4.50 8.52
C ARG A 337 -7.85 -5.84 8.44
N MET A 338 -7.38 -6.77 7.58
CA MET A 338 -8.01 -8.08 7.44
C MET A 338 -7.73 -9.02 8.62
N GLU A 339 -6.62 -8.80 9.31
CA GLU A 339 -6.22 -9.59 10.48
C GLU A 339 -6.66 -8.94 11.79
N ASN A 340 -6.54 -7.60 11.87
CA ASN A 340 -6.67 -6.85 13.12
C ASN A 340 -8.00 -6.09 13.25
N ALA A 341 -8.71 -5.83 12.14
CA ALA A 341 -9.88 -4.96 12.17
C ALA A 341 -11.18 -5.60 11.69
N LEU A 342 -11.15 -6.49 10.72
CA LEU A 342 -12.34 -6.96 10.02
C LEU A 342 -12.48 -8.48 10.13
N THR A 343 -13.72 -8.94 10.15
CA THR A 343 -14.04 -10.36 10.01
C THR A 343 -14.25 -10.68 8.53
N ALA A 344 -13.26 -11.35 7.92
CA ALA A 344 -13.19 -11.58 6.47
C ALA A 344 -14.43 -12.27 5.90
N GLU A 345 -14.93 -13.30 6.59
CA GLU A 345 -16.12 -14.08 6.19
C GLU A 345 -17.43 -13.41 6.60
N GLY A 346 -17.38 -12.37 7.43
CA GLY A 346 -18.54 -11.59 7.84
C GLY A 346 -19.04 -10.65 6.73
N THR A 347 -20.29 -10.27 6.84
CA THR A 347 -20.93 -9.32 5.95
C THR A 347 -20.55 -7.88 6.29
N VAL A 348 -20.81 -6.94 5.38
CA VAL A 348 -20.67 -5.50 5.60
C VAL A 348 -21.44 -5.07 6.85
N ARG A 349 -22.70 -5.51 7.01
CA ARG A 349 -23.53 -5.19 8.16
C ARG A 349 -22.92 -5.66 9.47
N GLU A 350 -22.51 -6.92 9.56
CA GLU A 350 -21.92 -7.51 10.77
C GLU A 350 -20.62 -6.81 11.17
N ASN A 351 -19.77 -6.47 10.20
CA ASN A 351 -18.55 -5.74 10.48
C ASN A 351 -18.80 -4.31 10.95
N LEU A 352 -19.81 -3.62 10.44
CA LEU A 352 -20.17 -2.27 10.88
C LEU A 352 -20.73 -2.28 12.31
N SER A 353 -21.61 -3.21 12.65
CA SER A 353 -22.30 -3.23 13.95
C SER A 353 -21.50 -3.82 15.11
N ILE A 354 -20.34 -4.47 14.83
CA ILE A 354 -19.58 -5.24 15.82
C ILE A 354 -19.07 -4.42 17.02
N VAL A 355 -18.74 -3.14 16.82
CA VAL A 355 -18.22 -2.27 17.90
C VAL A 355 -19.35 -1.75 18.77
N HIS A 356 -20.48 -1.40 18.19
CA HIS A 356 -21.64 -0.79 18.84
C HIS A 356 -22.96 -1.54 18.55
N PRO A 357 -23.06 -2.82 18.88
CA PRO A 357 -24.28 -3.59 18.59
C PRO A 357 -25.52 -3.03 19.31
N GLU A 358 -25.34 -2.23 20.36
CA GLU A 358 -26.42 -1.56 21.07
C GLU A 358 -27.19 -0.56 20.20
N ALA A 359 -26.55 0.09 19.23
CA ALA A 359 -27.22 1.03 18.32
C ALA A 359 -28.26 0.33 17.42
N GLY A 360 -28.04 -0.95 17.09
CA GLY A 360 -28.96 -1.78 16.34
C GLY A 360 -30.08 -2.39 17.19
N LYS A 361 -30.17 -2.14 18.52
CA LYS A 361 -31.17 -2.76 19.39
C LYS A 361 -32.50 -2.00 19.42
N SER A 362 -33.58 -2.75 19.65
CA SER A 362 -34.90 -2.26 19.98
C SER A 362 -35.45 -3.11 21.13
N LEU A 363 -35.90 -2.46 22.20
CA LEU A 363 -36.39 -3.15 23.42
C LEU A 363 -35.39 -4.19 23.97
N GLY A 364 -34.10 -3.90 23.88
CA GLY A 364 -33.02 -4.76 24.37
C GLY A 364 -32.57 -5.90 23.42
N LEU A 365 -33.34 -6.17 22.36
CA LEU A 365 -33.02 -7.18 21.35
C LEU A 365 -32.50 -6.54 20.07
N LEU A 366 -31.63 -7.25 19.36
CA LEU A 366 -31.12 -6.78 18.06
C LEU A 366 -32.27 -6.71 17.05
N SER A 367 -32.44 -5.53 16.45
CA SER A 367 -33.43 -5.27 15.42
C SER A 367 -32.78 -5.23 14.06
N PRO A 368 -32.99 -6.22 13.16
CA PRO A 368 -32.39 -6.25 11.85
C PRO A 368 -32.68 -4.98 11.03
N LYS A 369 -33.84 -4.36 11.23
CA LYS A 369 -34.23 -3.13 10.53
C LYS A 369 -33.44 -1.92 11.03
N LYS A 370 -33.26 -1.76 12.36
CA LYS A 370 -32.45 -0.67 12.92
C LYS A 370 -30.98 -0.83 12.58
N GLU A 371 -30.46 -2.04 12.72
CA GLU A 371 -29.09 -2.37 12.35
C GLU A 371 -28.83 -2.05 10.87
N ALA A 372 -29.73 -2.45 9.97
CA ALA A 372 -29.62 -2.17 8.54
C ALA A 372 -29.68 -0.67 8.23
N ASN A 373 -30.60 0.08 8.86
CA ASN A 373 -30.72 1.52 8.64
C ASN A 373 -29.44 2.26 9.04
N GLU A 374 -28.91 1.92 10.22
CA GLU A 374 -27.67 2.54 10.72
C GLU A 374 -26.45 2.17 9.87
N ALA A 375 -26.36 0.90 9.44
CA ALA A 375 -25.31 0.48 8.51
C ALA A 375 -25.39 1.21 7.17
N MET A 376 -26.60 1.43 6.63
CA MET A 376 -26.79 2.20 5.40
C MET A 376 -26.41 3.68 5.56
N ARG A 377 -26.66 4.30 6.72
CA ARG A 377 -26.19 5.67 7.03
C ARG A 377 -24.68 5.74 6.91
N VAL A 378 -23.96 4.85 7.60
CA VAL A 378 -22.49 4.81 7.58
C VAL A 378 -21.93 4.54 6.17
N ILE A 379 -22.56 3.62 5.41
CA ILE A 379 -22.18 3.36 4.02
C ILE A 379 -22.29 4.62 3.16
N GLY A 380 -23.40 5.39 3.35
CA GLY A 380 -23.59 6.64 2.63
C GLY A 380 -22.59 7.72 3.01
N GLU A 381 -22.32 7.91 4.31
CA GLU A 381 -21.36 8.90 4.82
C GLU A 381 -19.92 8.64 4.34
N LEU A 382 -19.52 7.37 4.29
CA LEU A 382 -18.18 6.98 3.86
C LEU A 382 -18.09 6.70 2.36
N ASN A 383 -19.19 6.84 1.63
CA ASN A 383 -19.27 6.50 0.21
C ASN A 383 -18.68 5.09 -0.08
N VAL A 384 -19.15 4.07 0.68
CA VAL A 384 -18.68 2.69 0.51
C VAL A 384 -19.34 2.07 -0.72
N LYS A 385 -18.55 1.59 -1.66
CA LYS A 385 -19.05 0.87 -2.84
C LYS A 385 -19.21 -0.61 -2.50
N ALA A 386 -20.42 -1.03 -2.17
CA ALA A 386 -20.80 -2.41 -1.89
C ALA A 386 -22.09 -2.74 -2.63
N SER A 387 -22.27 -4.01 -3.05
CA SER A 387 -23.50 -4.48 -3.70
C SER A 387 -24.70 -4.59 -2.74
N GLY A 388 -24.46 -4.46 -1.42
CA GLY A 388 -25.46 -4.47 -0.37
C GLY A 388 -24.88 -4.86 0.98
N LEU A 389 -25.70 -4.74 2.04
CA LEU A 389 -25.29 -5.05 3.42
C LEU A 389 -24.90 -6.51 3.66
N GLY A 390 -25.37 -7.43 2.82
CA GLY A 390 -25.06 -8.85 2.87
C GLY A 390 -23.77 -9.25 2.13
N GLN A 391 -23.10 -8.30 1.48
CA GLN A 391 -21.82 -8.59 0.79
C GLN A 391 -20.75 -8.97 1.79
N THR A 392 -20.00 -10.03 1.49
CA THR A 392 -18.87 -10.49 2.33
C THR A 392 -17.67 -9.54 2.18
N ILE A 393 -17.03 -9.19 3.29
CA ILE A 393 -15.90 -8.25 3.33
C ILE A 393 -14.76 -8.65 2.40
N LYS A 394 -14.42 -9.93 2.33
CA LYS A 394 -13.30 -10.40 1.48
C LYS A 394 -13.45 -10.01 0.01
N THR A 395 -14.68 -9.79 -0.47
CA THR A 395 -14.96 -9.44 -1.87
C THR A 395 -14.88 -7.95 -2.17
N LEU A 396 -14.70 -7.11 -1.16
CA LEU A 396 -14.56 -5.66 -1.34
C LEU A 396 -13.14 -5.27 -1.78
N SER A 397 -13.02 -4.13 -2.47
CA SER A 397 -11.72 -3.51 -2.74
C SER A 397 -11.02 -3.04 -1.47
N GLY A 398 -9.69 -2.82 -1.54
CA GLY A 398 -8.88 -2.34 -0.42
C GLY A 398 -9.44 -1.07 0.22
N GLY A 399 -9.75 -0.06 -0.57
CA GLY A 399 -10.33 1.20 -0.08
C GLY A 399 -11.68 1.03 0.59
N ASN A 400 -12.58 0.18 0.05
CA ASN A 400 -13.86 -0.09 0.69
C ASN A 400 -13.71 -0.87 2.01
N LYS A 401 -12.78 -1.82 2.09
CA LYS A 401 -12.42 -2.49 3.35
C LYS A 401 -11.96 -1.49 4.40
N GLN A 402 -11.13 -0.52 4.02
CA GLN A 402 -10.64 0.53 4.93
C GLN A 402 -11.78 1.43 5.43
N LYS A 403 -12.69 1.81 4.54
CA LYS A 403 -13.89 2.57 4.90
C LYS A 403 -14.77 1.81 5.89
N ILE A 404 -14.93 0.48 5.74
CA ILE A 404 -15.65 -0.35 6.72
C ILE A 404 -14.89 -0.43 8.05
N SER A 405 -13.54 -0.52 8.03
CA SER A 405 -12.73 -0.50 9.25
C SER A 405 -12.89 0.80 10.04
N LEU A 406 -13.02 1.95 9.36
CA LEU A 406 -13.40 3.22 9.99
C LEU A 406 -14.88 3.22 10.38
N GLY A 407 -15.76 2.77 9.48
CA GLY A 407 -17.21 2.84 9.62
C GLY A 407 -17.76 2.10 10.85
N LYS A 408 -17.12 1.00 11.28
CA LYS A 408 -17.54 0.30 12.51
C LYS A 408 -17.42 1.15 13.77
N TRP A 409 -16.54 2.18 13.76
CA TRP A 409 -16.40 3.14 14.85
C TRP A 409 -17.42 4.28 14.75
N LEU A 410 -17.87 4.61 13.54
CA LEU A 410 -18.89 5.63 13.29
C LEU A 410 -20.32 5.07 13.41
N TYR A 411 -20.50 3.77 13.40
CA TYR A 411 -21.78 3.10 13.58
C TYR A 411 -22.31 3.35 14.99
N GLY A 412 -23.45 4.04 15.12
CA GLY A 412 -24.06 4.38 16.40
C GLY A 412 -23.22 5.33 17.27
N ALA A 413 -22.34 6.10 16.67
CA ALA A 413 -21.40 6.97 17.37
C ALA A 413 -21.76 8.45 17.16
N ASP A 414 -22.91 8.89 17.64
CA ASP A 414 -23.24 10.32 17.69
C ASP A 414 -22.32 11.00 18.72
N ASP A 415 -21.33 11.80 18.25
CA ASP A 415 -20.35 12.60 19.05
C ASP A 415 -19.61 11.84 20.16
N ARG A 416 -19.48 10.52 20.03
CA ARG A 416 -18.96 9.66 21.10
C ARG A 416 -17.45 9.74 21.25
N TYR A 417 -16.70 9.98 20.16
CA TYR A 417 -15.23 9.89 20.17
C TYR A 417 -14.59 11.26 20.31
N LYS A 418 -13.65 11.32 21.26
CA LYS A 418 -12.79 12.50 21.49
C LYS A 418 -11.41 12.32 20.87
N VAL A 419 -10.92 11.08 20.80
CA VAL A 419 -9.61 10.75 20.23
C VAL A 419 -9.76 9.57 19.30
N MET A 420 -9.18 9.63 18.12
CA MET A 420 -9.05 8.50 17.19
C MET A 420 -7.60 8.26 16.82
N ILE A 421 -7.17 7.00 16.90
CA ILE A 421 -5.82 6.57 16.51
C ILE A 421 -5.92 5.74 15.25
N PHE A 422 -5.15 6.13 14.23
CA PHE A 422 -5.02 5.41 12.97
C PHE A 422 -3.58 4.89 12.84
N ILE A 423 -3.42 3.62 12.49
CA ILE A 423 -2.13 3.06 12.11
C ILE A 423 -2.23 2.62 10.66
N GLU A 424 -1.34 3.14 9.81
CA GLU A 424 -1.30 2.88 8.37
C GLU A 424 -2.69 3.00 7.71
N PRO A 425 -3.37 4.15 7.82
CA PRO A 425 -4.78 4.27 7.41
C PRO A 425 -5.00 4.02 5.92
N THR A 426 -3.97 4.13 5.08
CA THR A 426 -4.11 3.92 3.65
C THR A 426 -3.23 2.80 3.10
N GLU A 427 -2.75 1.88 3.96
CA GLU A 427 -1.99 0.71 3.53
C GLU A 427 -2.78 -0.13 2.52
N GLY A 428 -2.20 -0.39 1.33
CA GLY A 428 -2.83 -1.17 0.27
C GLY A 428 -4.15 -0.57 -0.25
N VAL A 429 -4.24 0.75 -0.28
CA VAL A 429 -5.37 1.53 -0.80
C VAL A 429 -4.92 2.31 -2.02
N ASP A 430 -5.77 2.40 -3.04
CA ASP A 430 -5.50 3.20 -4.24
C ASP A 430 -5.53 4.71 -3.97
N VAL A 431 -4.96 5.50 -4.88
CA VAL A 431 -4.77 6.95 -4.70
C VAL A 431 -6.10 7.69 -4.53
N GLY A 432 -7.16 7.28 -5.25
CA GLY A 432 -8.49 7.90 -5.13
C GLY A 432 -9.11 7.64 -3.77
N ALA A 433 -9.07 6.38 -3.32
CA ALA A 433 -9.59 6.02 -2.00
C ALA A 433 -8.73 6.60 -0.86
N LYS A 434 -7.41 6.81 -1.03
CA LYS A 434 -6.56 7.56 -0.09
C LYS A 434 -7.11 8.97 0.16
N GLN A 435 -7.41 9.72 -0.92
CA GLN A 435 -7.95 11.08 -0.81
C GLN A 435 -9.30 11.13 -0.10
N GLU A 436 -10.16 10.13 -0.32
CA GLU A 436 -11.44 10.03 0.39
C GLU A 436 -11.22 9.77 1.89
N ILE A 437 -10.26 8.92 2.27
CA ILE A 437 -9.90 8.67 3.68
C ILE A 437 -9.31 9.92 4.32
N TYR A 438 -8.43 10.65 3.63
CA TYR A 438 -7.89 11.93 4.12
C TYR A 438 -9.00 12.96 4.35
N GLY A 439 -9.96 13.04 3.42
CA GLY A 439 -11.14 13.88 3.59
C GLY A 439 -12.00 13.50 4.80
N GLN A 440 -12.10 12.20 5.14
CA GLN A 440 -12.80 11.77 6.35
C GLN A 440 -12.01 12.13 7.62
N ILE A 441 -10.69 11.92 7.63
CA ILE A 441 -9.82 12.29 8.77
C ILE A 441 -9.93 13.80 9.04
N ARG A 442 -9.89 14.65 8.01
CA ARG A 442 -10.06 16.10 8.16
C ARG A 442 -11.44 16.48 8.73
N ARG A 443 -12.52 15.90 8.21
CA ARG A 443 -13.88 16.14 8.72
C ARG A 443 -14.03 15.74 10.18
N LEU A 444 -13.44 14.65 10.61
CA LEU A 444 -13.43 14.23 12.00
C LEU A 444 -12.66 15.22 12.88
N ALA A 445 -11.52 15.71 12.40
CA ALA A 445 -10.75 16.75 13.09
C ALA A 445 -11.55 18.06 13.19
N GLU A 446 -12.16 18.53 12.10
CA GLU A 446 -13.02 19.70 12.05
C GLU A 446 -14.21 19.60 13.01
N SER A 447 -14.72 18.39 13.27
CA SER A 447 -15.75 18.16 14.30
C SER A 447 -15.23 18.16 15.74
N GLY A 448 -13.92 18.44 15.95
CA GLY A 448 -13.29 18.50 17.27
C GLY A 448 -12.66 17.19 17.76
N VAL A 449 -12.62 16.14 16.94
CA VAL A 449 -11.96 14.89 17.31
C VAL A 449 -10.44 15.07 17.18
N ALA A 450 -9.68 14.76 18.22
CA ALA A 450 -8.21 14.71 18.17
C ALA A 450 -7.78 13.42 17.46
N ILE A 451 -6.86 13.52 16.50
CA ILE A 451 -6.48 12.40 15.66
C ILE A 451 -4.98 12.15 15.70
N ILE A 452 -4.59 10.93 16.02
CA ILE A 452 -3.22 10.45 15.94
C ILE A 452 -3.13 9.54 14.71
N VAL A 453 -2.23 9.86 13.78
CA VAL A 453 -1.95 9.05 12.61
C VAL A 453 -0.51 8.58 12.65
N ALA A 454 -0.31 7.28 12.79
CA ALA A 454 1.01 6.67 12.66
C ALA A 454 1.14 6.04 11.27
N SER A 455 2.10 6.49 10.48
CA SER A 455 2.28 6.03 9.10
C SER A 455 3.74 5.99 8.68
N SER A 456 4.07 5.05 7.81
CA SER A 456 5.34 4.98 7.08
C SER A 456 5.31 5.79 5.77
N ASP A 457 4.12 6.20 5.30
CA ASP A 457 3.92 7.04 4.11
C ASP A 457 4.06 8.53 4.51
N LEU A 458 5.25 9.10 4.26
CA LEU A 458 5.54 10.49 4.61
C LEU A 458 4.65 11.48 3.87
N LEU A 459 4.25 11.17 2.63
CA LEU A 459 3.33 12.00 1.84
C LEU A 459 1.92 12.03 2.46
N GLU A 460 1.48 10.90 3.02
CA GLU A 460 0.22 10.84 3.78
C GLU A 460 0.26 11.81 4.95
N ILE A 461 1.30 11.72 5.75
CA ILE A 461 1.49 12.58 6.94
C ILE A 461 1.57 14.06 6.55
N GLU A 462 2.33 14.38 5.50
CA GLU A 462 2.42 15.77 5.00
C GLU A 462 1.06 16.35 4.61
N GLN A 463 0.17 15.52 4.04
CA GLN A 463 -1.14 15.98 3.59
C GLN A 463 -2.15 16.20 4.70
N ILE A 464 -2.08 15.46 5.81
CA ILE A 464 -3.16 15.43 6.81
C ILE A 464 -2.77 15.97 8.18
N ALA A 465 -1.49 15.95 8.56
CA ALA A 465 -1.06 16.33 9.91
C ALA A 465 -0.87 17.83 10.08
N HIS A 466 -1.26 18.36 11.23
CA HIS A 466 -0.98 19.74 11.66
C HIS A 466 0.44 19.88 12.21
N ARG A 467 0.92 18.86 12.92
CA ARG A 467 2.33 18.68 13.32
C ARG A 467 2.72 17.21 13.27
N VAL A 468 4.01 16.98 13.20
CA VAL A 468 4.61 15.65 13.14
C VAL A 468 5.54 15.43 14.32
N VAL A 469 5.42 14.27 14.96
CA VAL A 469 6.29 13.79 16.02
C VAL A 469 7.12 12.63 15.48
N PRO A 470 8.36 12.87 15.07
CA PRO A 470 9.24 11.80 14.61
C PRO A 470 9.74 10.97 15.80
N PHE A 471 9.98 9.69 15.57
CA PHE A 471 10.56 8.75 16.52
C PHE A 471 11.91 8.24 16.03
N ALA A 472 12.88 8.24 16.94
CA ALA A 472 14.17 7.60 16.75
C ALA A 472 14.52 6.77 18.00
N ASN A 473 14.89 5.49 17.81
CA ASN A 473 15.31 4.60 18.89
C ASN A 473 14.35 4.54 20.10
N GLY A 474 13.06 4.50 19.85
CA GLY A 474 12.02 4.41 20.89
C GLY A 474 11.60 5.74 21.53
N CYS A 475 12.26 6.84 21.19
CA CYS A 475 12.00 8.15 21.76
C CYS A 475 11.46 9.14 20.71
N PRO A 476 10.51 10.01 21.06
CA PRO A 476 10.17 11.12 20.20
C PRO A 476 11.32 12.12 20.13
N VAL A 477 11.57 12.66 18.94
CA VAL A 477 12.45 13.79 18.71
C VAL A 477 11.63 15.08 18.58
N PRO A 478 12.23 16.28 18.51
CA PRO A 478 11.47 17.52 18.44
C PRO A 478 10.43 17.53 17.32
N ASP A 479 9.25 18.06 17.63
CA ASP A 479 8.11 18.14 16.71
C ASP A 479 8.45 19.02 15.50
N ILE A 480 7.97 18.59 14.33
CA ILE A 480 8.08 19.35 13.09
C ILE A 480 6.72 19.98 12.80
N GLN A 481 6.70 21.30 12.65
CA GLN A 481 5.48 22.05 12.34
C GLN A 481 5.19 22.04 10.84
N SER A 482 3.93 22.23 10.45
CA SER A 482 3.47 22.14 9.07
C SER A 482 4.21 23.05 8.08
N ASN A 483 4.71 24.21 8.54
CA ASN A 483 5.49 25.13 7.71
C ASN A 483 6.88 24.61 7.34
N ASP A 484 7.35 23.60 8.05
CA ASP A 484 8.69 23.03 7.93
C ASP A 484 8.70 21.63 7.29
N TYR A 485 7.58 21.20 6.73
CA TYR A 485 7.47 19.86 6.15
C TYR A 485 8.33 19.74 4.89
N SER A 486 9.18 18.72 4.90
CA SER A 486 9.88 18.21 3.73
C SER A 486 10.33 16.76 3.99
N GLU A 487 10.36 15.95 2.96
CA GLU A 487 10.83 14.57 3.06
C GLU A 487 12.24 14.48 3.64
N ALA A 488 13.15 15.36 3.23
CA ALA A 488 14.52 15.42 3.74
C ALA A 488 14.55 15.68 5.26
N ARG A 489 13.72 16.60 5.75
CA ARG A 489 13.63 16.92 7.17
C ARG A 489 13.00 15.78 7.99
N PHE A 490 12.01 15.12 7.45
CA PHE A 490 11.43 13.93 8.08
C PHE A 490 12.48 12.82 8.20
N ILE A 491 13.24 12.53 7.13
CA ILE A 491 14.29 11.52 7.13
C ILE A 491 15.39 11.86 8.14
N ALA A 492 15.89 13.10 8.14
CA ALA A 492 16.91 13.56 9.09
C ALA A 492 16.44 13.38 10.54
N ALA A 493 15.21 13.77 10.84
CA ALA A 493 14.64 13.62 12.20
C ALA A 493 14.49 12.13 12.59
N MET A 494 14.07 11.25 11.68
CA MET A 494 13.94 9.82 11.93
C MET A 494 15.28 9.09 12.10
N THR A 495 16.36 9.60 11.48
CA THR A 495 17.72 9.05 11.63
C THR A 495 18.45 9.58 12.86
N GLY A 496 17.93 10.63 13.51
CA GLY A 496 18.56 11.27 14.66
C GLY A 496 19.74 12.17 14.27
N GLU A 497 19.84 12.58 13.01
CA GLU A 497 20.77 13.59 12.57
C GLU A 497 20.32 14.98 13.06
N PRO A 498 21.22 15.87 13.52
CA PRO A 498 20.85 17.22 13.91
C PRO A 498 20.32 17.97 12.69
N THR A 499 19.10 18.47 12.80
CA THR A 499 18.39 19.28 11.79
C THR A 499 18.86 20.74 11.81
#